data_15eda8eb948ca67e40d6119627f867b5
#
_entry.id   15eda8eb948ca67e40d6119627f867b5
#
_cell.length_a   1.000
_cell.length_b   1.000
_cell.length_c   1.000
_cell.angle_alpha   90.00
_cell.angle_beta   90.00
_cell.angle_gamma   90.00
#
_symmetry.space_group_name_H-M   'P 1'
#
loop_
_entity.id
_entity.type
_entity.pdbx_description
1 polymer ?
#
loop_
_entity_poly.entity_id
_entity_poly.type
_entity_poly.pdbx_seq_one_letter_code
_entity_poly.pdbx_strand_id
1 'polypeptide(L)'
;MSHRNTFFFTLAAILGLLAACAPQPEAPAPETALTAPPELTVTAGNQSCTALRGGWSWTVREGNDQYSSTISDSVHPLEGREMTPQLTTAESQALLSFPLEPDTLTAQCWPESAWGDVSALGEEAAVDGDALTLNPGGWIYEIRAGWDRMPDFEGNSSYTVLIRME
;
A
#
# COMPACT_ATOMS: atom_id res chain seq x y z
N MET A 1 -39.97 12.02 88.31
CA MET A 1 -39.81 12.90 87.14
C MET A 1 -38.51 12.53 86.51
N SER A 2 -38.60 11.78 85.41
CA SER A 2 -37.48 11.10 84.80
C SER A 2 -37.28 11.63 83.38
N HIS A 3 -36.15 12.30 83.12
CA HIS A 3 -35.76 12.71 81.78
C HIS A 3 -34.91 11.64 81.14
N ARG A 4 -35.43 11.01 80.10
CA ARG A 4 -34.68 10.10 79.25
C ARG A 4 -34.08 10.88 78.08
N ASN A 5 -32.76 11.00 78.07
CA ASN A 5 -32.00 11.50 76.92
C ASN A 5 -31.85 10.39 75.90
N THR A 6 -32.36 10.60 74.72
CA THR A 6 -32.16 9.72 73.56
C THR A 6 -31.04 10.28 72.70
N PHE A 7 -29.92 9.58 72.65
CA PHE A 7 -28.79 9.87 71.74
C PHE A 7 -29.11 9.31 70.36
N PHE A 8 -29.23 10.19 69.40
CA PHE A 8 -29.25 9.80 67.95
C PHE A 8 -27.81 9.69 67.43
N PHE A 9 -27.39 8.49 67.08
CA PHE A 9 -26.18 8.27 66.27
C PHE A 9 -26.51 8.47 64.80
N THR A 10 -25.92 9.54 64.23
CA THR A 10 -25.94 9.76 62.77
C THR A 10 -24.77 9.01 62.15
N LEU A 11 -25.06 7.96 61.42
CA LEU A 11 -24.13 7.17 60.64
C LEU A 11 -23.93 7.88 59.29
N ALA A 12 -22.78 8.57 59.11
CA ALA A 12 -22.39 9.18 57.84
C ALA A 12 -21.81 8.09 56.92
N ALA A 13 -22.59 7.73 55.87
CA ALA A 13 -22.12 6.85 54.82
C ALA A 13 -21.20 7.64 53.85
N ILE A 14 -19.91 7.37 53.86
CA ILE A 14 -18.96 7.88 52.86
C ILE A 14 -19.08 7.00 51.63
N LEU A 15 -19.76 7.48 50.59
CA LEU A 15 -19.74 6.88 49.25
C LEU A 15 -18.44 7.29 48.56
N GLY A 16 -17.46 6.36 48.51
CA GLY A 16 -16.25 6.53 47.70
C GLY A 16 -16.61 6.39 46.21
N LEU A 17 -16.50 7.49 45.45
CA LEU A 17 -16.49 7.46 43.99
C LEU A 17 -15.18 6.83 43.52
N LEU A 18 -15.21 5.55 43.13
CA LEU A 18 -14.17 4.94 42.29
C LEU A 18 -14.36 5.45 40.86
N ALA A 19 -13.63 6.50 40.50
CA ALA A 19 -13.49 6.89 39.11
C ALA A 19 -12.68 5.78 38.40
N ALA A 20 -13.38 4.90 37.68
CA ALA A 20 -12.77 3.96 36.75
C ALA A 20 -12.13 4.76 35.63
N CYS A 21 -10.79 4.85 35.61
CA CYS A 21 -10.06 5.28 34.44
C CYS A 21 -10.29 4.23 33.34
N ALA A 22 -11.25 4.47 32.47
CA ALA A 22 -11.33 3.75 31.21
C ALA A 22 -10.10 4.10 30.37
N PRO A 23 -9.39 3.10 29.78
CA PRO A 23 -8.32 3.41 28.85
C PRO A 23 -8.91 4.23 27.70
N GLN A 24 -8.34 5.42 27.50
CA GLN A 24 -8.68 6.29 26.38
C GLN A 24 -8.24 5.52 25.11
N PRO A 25 -9.09 5.39 24.07
CA PRO A 25 -8.64 4.78 22.84
C PRO A 25 -7.43 5.55 22.34
N GLU A 26 -6.32 4.84 22.19
CA GLU A 26 -5.08 5.36 21.66
C GLU A 26 -5.39 5.95 20.28
N ALA A 27 -5.14 7.24 20.09
CA ALA A 27 -5.29 7.88 18.79
C ALA A 27 -4.42 7.09 17.79
N PRO A 28 -4.93 6.78 16.59
CA PRO A 28 -4.12 6.10 15.59
C PRO A 28 -2.81 6.86 15.45
N ALA A 29 -1.69 6.11 15.50
CA ALA A 29 -0.37 6.69 15.29
C ALA A 29 -0.41 7.50 13.98
N PRO A 30 0.23 8.69 13.93
CA PRO A 30 0.26 9.47 12.71
C PRO A 30 0.82 8.57 11.60
N GLU A 31 0.03 8.36 10.55
CA GLU A 31 0.46 7.63 9.38
C GLU A 31 1.70 8.35 8.87
N THR A 32 2.86 7.70 8.97
CA THR A 32 4.14 8.31 8.60
C THR A 32 4.02 8.66 7.13
N ALA A 33 4.00 9.95 6.81
CA ALA A 33 3.87 10.41 5.43
C ALA A 33 4.97 9.72 4.59
N LEU A 34 4.54 8.92 3.60
CA LEU A 34 5.46 8.24 2.71
C LEU A 34 6.23 9.29 1.91
N THR A 35 7.55 9.22 1.93
CA THR A 35 8.42 10.14 1.15
C THR A 35 8.70 9.63 -0.26
N ALA A 36 8.20 8.46 -0.60
CA ALA A 36 8.33 7.82 -1.91
C ALA A 36 7.19 6.80 -2.09
N PRO A 37 6.86 6.39 -3.34
CA PRO A 37 5.86 5.36 -3.58
C PRO A 37 6.13 4.06 -2.83
N PRO A 38 5.07 3.36 -2.34
CA PRO A 38 5.21 2.06 -1.71
C PRO A 38 5.86 1.02 -2.64
N GLU A 39 6.43 -0.03 -2.07
CA GLU A 39 6.87 -1.20 -2.84
C GLU A 39 5.68 -2.05 -3.26
N LEU A 40 5.75 -2.64 -4.45
CA LEU A 40 4.77 -3.62 -4.94
C LEU A 40 5.28 -5.04 -4.68
N THR A 41 4.53 -5.83 -3.93
CA THR A 41 4.71 -7.28 -3.88
C THR A 41 3.75 -7.95 -4.86
N VAL A 42 4.29 -8.79 -5.74
CA VAL A 42 3.53 -9.60 -6.67
C VAL A 42 3.57 -11.05 -6.20
N THR A 43 2.39 -11.66 -6.03
CA THR A 43 2.25 -13.05 -5.59
C THR A 43 1.46 -13.85 -6.63
N ALA A 44 2.02 -14.99 -7.06
CA ALA A 44 1.35 -15.91 -7.95
C ALA A 44 1.52 -17.35 -7.42
N GLY A 45 0.41 -17.98 -7.04
CA GLY A 45 0.42 -19.27 -6.34
C GLY A 45 1.17 -19.18 -5.01
N ASN A 46 2.23 -19.96 -4.88
CA ASN A 46 3.08 -20.01 -3.68
C ASN A 46 4.38 -19.20 -3.81
N GLN A 47 4.54 -18.44 -4.89
CA GLN A 47 5.70 -17.60 -5.13
C GLN A 47 5.35 -16.13 -5.01
N SER A 48 6.29 -15.34 -4.53
CA SER A 48 6.17 -13.89 -4.48
C SER A 48 7.52 -13.21 -4.71
N CYS A 49 7.49 -12.00 -5.25
CA CYS A 49 8.65 -11.12 -5.36
C CYS A 49 8.24 -9.66 -5.18
N THR A 50 9.22 -8.82 -4.83
CA THR A 50 9.06 -7.37 -4.94
C THR A 50 9.33 -6.97 -6.37
N ALA A 51 8.37 -6.31 -7.04
CA ALA A 51 8.55 -5.83 -8.41
C ALA A 51 9.60 -4.72 -8.48
N LEU A 52 10.28 -4.63 -9.61
CA LEU A 52 11.25 -3.55 -9.87
C LEU A 52 10.49 -2.22 -9.99
N ARG A 53 10.71 -1.30 -9.06
CA ARG A 53 10.16 0.05 -9.17
C ARG A 53 10.82 0.79 -10.33
N GLY A 54 9.99 1.29 -11.22
CA GLY A 54 10.39 2.09 -12.38
C GLY A 54 10.38 3.59 -12.08
N GLY A 55 10.00 4.39 -13.08
CA GLY A 55 9.84 5.82 -12.91
C GLY A 55 8.68 6.17 -11.98
N TRP A 56 8.84 7.27 -11.22
CA TRP A 56 7.83 7.72 -10.28
C TRP A 56 7.87 9.22 -10.05
N SER A 57 6.75 9.78 -9.63
CA SER A 57 6.65 11.13 -9.06
C SER A 57 5.93 11.06 -7.72
N TRP A 58 6.36 11.87 -6.74
CA TRP A 58 5.78 11.89 -5.42
C TRP A 58 5.83 13.30 -4.84
N THR A 59 4.69 13.79 -4.41
CA THR A 59 4.53 15.09 -3.75
C THR A 59 4.01 14.87 -2.35
N VAL A 60 4.67 15.45 -1.35
CA VAL A 60 4.26 15.38 0.05
C VAL A 60 4.08 16.78 0.63
N ARG A 61 3.19 16.91 1.59
CA ARG A 61 3.01 18.12 2.38
C ARG A 61 4.05 18.19 3.48
N GLU A 62 4.84 19.26 3.50
CA GLU A 62 5.89 19.52 4.52
C GLU A 62 5.42 20.48 5.63
N GLY A 63 4.14 20.50 5.97
CA GLY A 63 3.56 21.44 6.95
C GLY A 63 3.39 22.86 6.36
N ASN A 64 2.64 23.71 7.04
CA ASN A 64 2.42 25.12 6.67
C ASN A 64 2.06 25.34 5.18
N ASP A 65 1.30 24.41 4.58
CA ASP A 65 0.89 24.45 3.16
C ASP A 65 2.05 24.48 2.14
N GLN A 66 3.22 24.01 2.53
CA GLN A 66 4.35 23.76 1.64
C GLN A 66 4.33 22.32 1.15
N TYR A 67 4.76 22.13 -0.11
CA TYR A 67 4.84 20.82 -0.75
C TYR A 67 6.26 20.59 -1.28
N SER A 68 6.72 19.36 -1.13
CA SER A 68 7.97 18.88 -1.73
C SER A 68 7.63 17.82 -2.76
N SER A 69 8.20 17.96 -3.96
CA SER A 69 7.99 17.03 -5.05
C SER A 69 9.31 16.39 -5.48
N THR A 70 9.29 15.08 -5.64
CA THR A 70 10.42 14.30 -6.14
C THR A 70 10.00 13.53 -7.38
N ILE A 71 10.87 13.52 -8.39
CA ILE A 71 10.69 12.72 -9.62
C ILE A 71 11.92 11.84 -9.78
N SER A 72 11.71 10.59 -10.16
CA SER A 72 12.76 9.64 -10.49
C SER A 72 12.44 8.99 -11.83
N ASP A 73 13.37 9.08 -12.76
CA ASP A 73 13.29 8.36 -14.02
C ASP A 73 13.83 6.93 -13.87
N SER A 74 13.45 6.07 -14.79
CA SER A 74 13.96 4.70 -14.90
C SER A 74 14.21 4.32 -16.37
N VAL A 75 14.89 3.21 -16.56
CA VAL A 75 14.99 2.58 -17.88
C VAL A 75 13.60 2.06 -18.31
N HIS A 76 13.43 1.95 -19.63
CA HIS A 76 12.23 1.34 -20.19
C HIS A 76 12.06 -0.11 -19.68
N PRO A 77 10.83 -0.60 -19.39
CA PRO A 77 10.62 -1.97 -18.91
C PRO A 77 11.35 -3.05 -19.74
N LEU A 78 11.43 -2.87 -21.05
CA LEU A 78 12.09 -3.82 -21.96
C LEU A 78 13.64 -3.71 -21.99
N GLU A 79 14.24 -2.78 -21.28
CA GLU A 79 15.70 -2.67 -21.13
C GLU A 79 16.23 -3.20 -19.79
N GLY A 80 15.34 -3.34 -18.79
CA GLY A 80 15.69 -3.70 -17.41
C GLY A 80 15.86 -5.21 -17.15
N ARG A 81 16.11 -6.05 -18.14
CA ARG A 81 16.06 -7.51 -18.04
C ARG A 81 16.82 -8.10 -16.84
N GLU A 82 18.05 -7.64 -16.60
CA GLU A 82 18.90 -8.18 -15.53
C GLU A 82 18.42 -7.77 -14.12
N MET A 83 17.68 -6.68 -14.03
CA MET A 83 17.15 -6.15 -12.77
C MET A 83 15.71 -6.61 -12.49
N THR A 84 15.00 -7.08 -13.52
CA THR A 84 13.58 -7.42 -13.41
C THR A 84 13.40 -8.74 -12.65
N PRO A 85 12.67 -8.74 -11.52
CA PRO A 85 12.31 -9.94 -10.80
C PRO A 85 11.47 -10.88 -11.65
N GLN A 86 11.57 -12.18 -11.38
CA GLN A 86 10.92 -13.22 -12.17
C GLN A 86 10.11 -14.14 -11.28
N LEU A 87 8.92 -14.52 -11.74
CA LEU A 87 8.06 -15.55 -11.14
C LEU A 87 7.71 -16.60 -12.19
N THR A 88 7.53 -17.83 -11.74
CA THR A 88 6.96 -18.93 -12.54
C THR A 88 5.76 -19.51 -11.80
N THR A 89 4.63 -19.70 -12.48
CA THR A 89 3.39 -20.12 -11.84
C THR A 89 2.52 -20.91 -12.81
N ALA A 90 1.66 -21.80 -12.26
CA ALA A 90 0.57 -22.42 -12.99
C ALA A 90 -0.77 -21.64 -12.85
N GLU A 91 -0.78 -20.57 -12.05
CA GLU A 91 -1.97 -19.76 -11.82
C GLU A 91 -2.21 -18.81 -13.00
N SER A 92 -3.47 -18.55 -13.30
CA SER A 92 -3.88 -17.59 -14.33
C SER A 92 -4.00 -16.14 -13.81
N GLN A 93 -3.72 -15.92 -12.54
CA GLN A 93 -3.77 -14.60 -11.90
C GLN A 93 -2.61 -14.42 -10.92
N ALA A 94 -2.18 -13.18 -10.77
CA ALA A 94 -1.27 -12.75 -9.72
C ALA A 94 -1.94 -11.69 -8.84
N LEU A 95 -1.66 -11.71 -7.55
CA LEU A 95 -2.10 -10.71 -6.58
C LEU A 95 -1.06 -9.59 -6.50
N LEU A 96 -1.53 -8.34 -6.62
CA LEU A 96 -0.75 -7.12 -6.49
C LEU A 96 -0.98 -6.53 -5.10
N SER A 97 0.04 -6.52 -4.25
CA SER A 97 -0.09 -6.07 -2.86
C SER A 97 0.80 -4.88 -2.57
N PHE A 98 0.20 -3.80 -2.08
CA PHE A 98 0.87 -2.60 -1.62
C PHE A 98 0.65 -2.40 -0.12
N PRO A 99 1.65 -1.90 0.65
CA PRO A 99 1.44 -1.48 2.04
C PRO A 99 0.39 -0.37 2.19
N LEU A 100 0.23 0.47 1.17
CA LEU A 100 -0.80 1.47 1.04
C LEU A 100 -1.50 1.26 -0.31
N GLU A 101 -2.80 0.97 -0.28
CA GLU A 101 -3.60 0.70 -1.46
C GLU A 101 -3.64 1.91 -2.40
N PRO A 102 -3.36 1.74 -3.71
CA PRO A 102 -3.46 2.81 -4.69
C PRO A 102 -4.92 3.14 -5.03
N ASP A 103 -5.16 4.37 -5.47
CA ASP A 103 -6.47 4.81 -5.97
C ASP A 103 -6.72 4.39 -7.41
N THR A 104 -5.62 4.25 -8.17
CA THR A 104 -5.66 3.78 -9.56
C THR A 104 -4.62 2.71 -9.78
N LEU A 105 -5.00 1.67 -10.51
CA LEU A 105 -4.14 0.56 -10.85
C LEU A 105 -4.43 0.12 -12.29
N THR A 106 -3.38 0.12 -13.13
CA THR A 106 -3.45 -0.35 -14.52
C THR A 106 -2.22 -1.17 -14.83
N ALA A 107 -2.29 -2.00 -15.87
CA ALA A 107 -1.15 -2.78 -16.31
C ALA A 107 -1.10 -2.86 -17.84
N GLN A 108 0.12 -2.93 -18.36
CA GLN A 108 0.39 -3.34 -19.73
C GLN A 108 1.44 -4.44 -19.74
N CYS A 109 1.49 -5.21 -20.81
CA CYS A 109 2.40 -6.33 -20.91
C CYS A 109 3.00 -6.47 -22.31
N TRP A 110 4.13 -7.14 -22.37
CA TRP A 110 4.84 -7.53 -23.58
C TRP A 110 5.27 -8.99 -23.48
N PRO A 111 5.29 -9.73 -24.60
CA PRO A 111 5.88 -11.06 -24.57
C PRO A 111 7.36 -10.99 -24.19
N GLU A 112 7.87 -12.00 -23.49
CA GLU A 112 9.26 -12.05 -23.04
C GLU A 112 10.27 -11.89 -24.20
N SER A 113 9.89 -12.29 -25.42
CA SER A 113 10.71 -12.13 -26.63
C SER A 113 10.93 -10.67 -27.03
N ALA A 114 10.16 -9.72 -26.46
CA ALA A 114 10.31 -8.27 -26.74
C ALA A 114 11.47 -7.63 -25.97
N TRP A 115 12.18 -8.37 -25.12
CA TRP A 115 13.38 -7.80 -24.43
C TRP A 115 14.36 -7.15 -25.40
N GLY A 116 14.69 -5.88 -25.09
CA GLY A 116 15.60 -5.07 -25.90
C GLY A 116 14.96 -4.34 -27.07
N ASP A 117 13.68 -4.58 -27.37
CA ASP A 117 12.94 -3.83 -28.39
C ASP A 117 11.99 -2.81 -27.75
N VAL A 118 12.51 -1.63 -27.41
CA VAL A 118 11.74 -0.54 -26.80
C VAL A 118 10.67 0.04 -27.74
N SER A 119 10.67 -0.35 -29.02
CA SER A 119 9.64 0.05 -29.98
C SER A 119 8.44 -0.92 -30.01
N ALA A 120 8.54 -2.06 -29.33
CA ALA A 120 7.46 -3.02 -29.23
C ALA A 120 6.24 -2.41 -28.54
N LEU A 121 5.07 -2.55 -29.16
CA LEU A 121 3.82 -2.08 -28.58
C LEU A 121 3.39 -3.03 -27.46
N GLY A 122 3.08 -2.45 -26.29
CA GLY A 122 2.49 -3.19 -25.19
C GLY A 122 1.01 -3.44 -25.40
N GLU A 123 0.54 -4.53 -24.83
CA GLU A 123 -0.89 -4.87 -24.76
C GLU A 123 -1.41 -4.50 -23.36
N GLU A 124 -2.68 -4.11 -23.27
CA GLU A 124 -3.34 -3.90 -21.98
C GLU A 124 -3.50 -5.24 -21.27
N ALA A 125 -3.06 -5.32 -20.01
CA ALA A 125 -3.29 -6.46 -19.15
C ALA A 125 -4.44 -6.14 -18.19
N ALA A 126 -5.42 -7.06 -18.09
CA ALA A 126 -6.59 -6.85 -17.26
C ALA A 126 -6.22 -6.90 -15.77
N VAL A 127 -6.66 -5.87 -15.03
CA VAL A 127 -6.57 -5.78 -13.57
C VAL A 127 -7.98 -5.61 -13.02
N ASP A 128 -8.37 -6.48 -12.09
CA ASP A 128 -9.65 -6.42 -11.37
C ASP A 128 -9.39 -6.34 -9.87
N GLY A 129 -9.58 -5.14 -9.32
CA GLY A 129 -9.13 -4.84 -7.96
C GLY A 129 -7.62 -4.96 -7.85
N ASP A 130 -7.13 -5.93 -7.09
CA ASP A 130 -5.72 -6.27 -6.91
C ASP A 130 -5.27 -7.51 -7.71
N ALA A 131 -6.15 -8.10 -8.53
CA ALA A 131 -5.87 -9.29 -9.32
C ALA A 131 -5.44 -8.92 -10.76
N LEU A 132 -4.21 -9.26 -11.11
CA LEU A 132 -3.66 -9.15 -12.45
C LEU A 132 -3.91 -10.47 -13.22
N THR A 133 -4.58 -10.40 -14.37
CA THR A 133 -4.74 -11.55 -15.25
C THR A 133 -3.44 -11.84 -16.02
N LEU A 134 -3.02 -13.10 -16.01
CA LEU A 134 -1.77 -13.54 -16.63
C LEU A 134 -2.02 -14.15 -18.01
N ASN A 135 -1.15 -13.85 -18.96
CA ASN A 135 -1.11 -14.47 -20.26
C ASN A 135 -0.26 -15.76 -20.24
N PRO A 136 -0.63 -16.83 -20.98
CA PRO A 136 0.18 -18.05 -21.10
C PRO A 136 1.58 -17.77 -21.65
N GLY A 137 2.59 -18.45 -21.10
CA GLY A 137 4.00 -18.24 -21.45
C GLY A 137 4.67 -17.13 -20.66
N GLY A 138 5.79 -16.63 -21.15
CA GLY A 138 6.59 -15.58 -20.49
C GLY A 138 6.16 -14.17 -20.93
N TRP A 139 5.77 -13.34 -19.97
CA TRP A 139 5.33 -11.96 -20.21
C TRP A 139 5.95 -10.99 -19.19
N ILE A 140 6.36 -9.84 -19.70
CA ILE A 140 6.85 -8.70 -18.91
C ILE A 140 5.63 -7.83 -18.64
N TYR A 141 5.32 -7.60 -17.37
CA TYR A 141 4.22 -6.74 -16.93
C TYR A 141 4.78 -5.46 -16.36
N GLU A 142 4.26 -4.32 -16.82
CA GLU A 142 4.43 -3.02 -16.18
C GLU A 142 3.13 -2.64 -15.52
N ILE A 143 3.13 -2.57 -14.20
CA ILE A 143 2.01 -2.15 -13.36
C ILE A 143 2.20 -0.67 -13.04
N ARG A 144 1.17 0.14 -13.25
CA ARG A 144 1.15 1.56 -12.93
C ARG A 144 0.14 1.81 -11.83
N ALA A 145 0.61 2.39 -10.74
CA ALA A 145 -0.18 2.72 -9.57
C ALA A 145 -0.15 4.22 -9.31
N GLY A 146 -1.29 4.77 -8.88
CA GLY A 146 -1.44 6.17 -8.53
C GLY A 146 -2.14 6.35 -7.20
N TRP A 147 -1.70 7.33 -6.44
CA TRP A 147 -2.26 7.73 -5.14
C TRP A 147 -2.65 9.20 -5.19
N ASP A 148 -3.85 9.51 -4.72
CA ASP A 148 -4.37 10.86 -4.55
C ASP A 148 -4.93 11.00 -3.13
N ARG A 149 -4.07 11.38 -2.21
CA ARG A 149 -4.38 11.59 -0.78
C ARG A 149 -4.17 13.06 -0.38
N MET A 150 -4.41 13.98 -1.33
CA MET A 150 -4.30 15.41 -1.01
C MET A 150 -5.25 15.79 0.14
N PRO A 151 -4.83 16.65 1.09
CA PRO A 151 -3.64 17.50 1.02
C PRO A 151 -2.33 16.86 1.53
N ASP A 152 -2.33 15.60 1.95
CA ASP A 152 -1.17 15.01 2.62
C ASP A 152 -0.09 14.59 1.62
N PHE A 153 -0.48 13.88 0.55
CA PHE A 153 0.41 13.48 -0.53
C PHE A 153 -0.36 13.09 -1.80
N GLU A 154 0.35 13.10 -2.91
CA GLU A 154 -0.06 12.53 -4.19
C GLU A 154 1.15 11.96 -4.93
N GLY A 155 0.92 11.01 -5.84
CA GLY A 155 1.99 10.50 -6.67
C GLY A 155 1.60 9.30 -7.50
N ASN A 156 2.55 8.86 -8.30
CA ASN A 156 2.41 7.66 -9.12
C ASN A 156 3.76 6.93 -9.24
N SER A 157 3.69 5.67 -9.60
CA SER A 157 4.87 4.86 -9.86
C SER A 157 4.55 3.74 -10.85
N SER A 158 5.56 3.32 -11.60
CA SER A 158 5.52 2.08 -12.38
C SER A 158 6.32 0.98 -11.70
N TYR A 159 5.97 -0.27 -11.99
CA TYR A 159 6.63 -1.46 -11.44
C TYR A 159 6.70 -2.53 -12.51
N THR A 160 7.86 -3.18 -12.64
CA THR A 160 8.08 -4.19 -13.67
C THR A 160 8.37 -5.54 -13.04
N VAL A 161 7.76 -6.59 -13.59
CA VAL A 161 7.97 -7.99 -13.22
C VAL A 161 7.86 -8.88 -14.46
N LEU A 162 8.66 -9.93 -14.56
CA LEU A 162 8.50 -11.00 -15.54
C LEU A 162 7.75 -12.16 -14.89
N ILE A 163 6.64 -12.59 -15.50
CA ILE A 163 5.89 -13.76 -15.03
C ILE A 163 5.80 -14.78 -16.17
N ARG A 164 6.15 -16.03 -15.88
CA ARG A 164 5.97 -17.17 -16.78
C ARG A 164 4.85 -18.05 -16.25
N MET A 165 3.75 -18.14 -17.02
CA MET A 165 2.64 -19.04 -16.76
C MET A 165 2.87 -20.34 -17.53
N GLU A 166 3.04 -21.47 -16.78
CA GLU A 166 3.30 -22.83 -17.30
C GLU A 166 2.05 -23.72 -17.26
#